data_d7d540d257544596c0103d9d86d25850
#
_entry.id   d7d540d257544596c0103d9d86d25850
#
_cell.length_a   1.000
_cell.length_b   1.000
_cell.length_c   1.000
_cell.angle_alpha   90.00
_cell.angle_beta   90.00
_cell.angle_gamma   90.00
#
_symmetry.space_group_name_H-M   'P 1'
#
loop_
_entity.id
_entity.type
_entity.pdbx_description
1 polymer ?
#
loop_
_entity_poly.entity_id
_entity_poly.type
_entity_poly.pdbx_seq_one_letter_code
_entity_poly.pdbx_strand_id
1 'polypeptide(L)'
;MAEKLKIQSGTRLQAALDTAAGSEPSFDLVCTFYKALDESAFLISIPMRGGKPLALDEAQRLLLRFGSGTDARIVAGYADDVVQEGIRRYWKMRRVTELRQFVQRVDERYKIALHVLYKQDTWPVNADGEVIKDEGLTLDISNGGVALYLNRRFEVGEVCKLTLPRVGASPDGRELEDLVGVICWEREAPKGSPFRMLCGLQLRFAATSEKEAYVRYVQNARKRSAL
;
A
#
# COMPACT_ATOMS: atom_id res chain seq x y z
N MET A 1 -12.20 -2.62 22.50
CA MET A 1 -12.91 -1.31 22.53
C MET A 1 -12.27 -0.40 21.51
N ALA A 2 -13.04 0.18 20.59
CA ALA A 2 -12.50 1.11 19.61
C ALA A 2 -12.13 2.42 20.32
N GLU A 3 -10.92 2.92 20.09
CA GLU A 3 -10.45 4.16 20.70
C GLU A 3 -11.16 5.37 20.06
N LYS A 4 -11.64 6.31 20.88
CA LYS A 4 -12.24 7.57 20.40
C LYS A 4 -11.20 8.35 19.58
N LEU A 5 -11.61 8.90 18.45
CA LEU A 5 -10.74 9.71 17.61
C LEU A 5 -10.28 10.95 18.37
N LYS A 6 -8.99 10.99 18.71
CA LYS A 6 -8.34 12.15 19.35
C LYS A 6 -7.83 13.13 18.29
N ILE A 7 -8.76 13.76 17.57
CA ILE A 7 -8.47 14.77 16.56
C ILE A 7 -8.98 16.11 17.08
N GLN A 8 -8.16 17.15 16.94
CA GLN A 8 -8.55 18.51 17.34
C GLN A 8 -9.62 19.07 16.38
N SER A 9 -10.64 19.72 16.93
CA SER A 9 -11.63 20.46 16.12
C SER A 9 -10.94 21.51 15.25
N GLY A 10 -11.38 21.63 14.00
CA GLY A 10 -10.76 22.52 13.01
C GLY A 10 -9.63 21.86 12.22
N THR A 11 -9.22 20.65 12.56
CA THR A 11 -8.19 19.93 11.78
C THR A 11 -8.65 19.73 10.33
N ARG A 12 -7.84 20.21 9.38
CA ARG A 12 -8.06 19.99 7.94
C ARG A 12 -7.80 18.54 7.59
N LEU A 13 -8.75 17.93 6.87
CA LEU A 13 -8.69 16.57 6.39
C LEU A 13 -8.63 16.57 4.87
N GLN A 14 -7.91 15.63 4.32
CA GLN A 14 -8.04 15.23 2.92
C GLN A 14 -8.95 14.01 2.85
N ALA A 15 -9.84 13.97 1.87
CA ALA A 15 -10.72 12.84 1.68
C ALA A 15 -10.62 12.28 0.26
N ALA A 16 -10.87 11.00 0.13
CA ALA A 16 -11.00 10.30 -1.14
C ALA A 16 -12.26 9.45 -1.12
N LEU A 17 -12.91 9.33 -2.27
CA LEU A 17 -13.93 8.31 -2.45
C LEU A 17 -13.26 6.94 -2.42
N ASP A 18 -13.79 6.02 -1.63
CA ASP A 18 -13.32 4.63 -1.62
C ASP A 18 -13.90 3.92 -2.84
N THR A 19 -13.13 3.94 -3.92
CA THR A 19 -13.46 3.26 -5.17
C THR A 19 -13.07 1.79 -5.09
N ALA A 20 -13.65 0.98 -5.99
CA ALA A 20 -13.49 -0.49 -6.02
C ALA A 20 -12.04 -0.98 -5.81
N ALA A 21 -11.91 -2.14 -5.18
CA ALA A 21 -10.67 -2.76 -4.77
C ALA A 21 -9.57 -2.74 -5.86
N GLY A 22 -8.49 -2.04 -5.59
CA GLY A 22 -7.26 -2.07 -6.40
C GLY A 22 -6.80 -0.76 -7.01
N SER A 23 -7.60 0.32 -6.97
CA SER A 23 -7.13 1.66 -7.35
C SER A 23 -6.57 2.42 -6.13
N GLU A 24 -5.50 3.19 -6.34
CA GLU A 24 -5.03 4.09 -5.27
C GLU A 24 -6.05 5.20 -5.05
N PRO A 25 -6.41 5.50 -3.77
CA PRO A 25 -7.35 6.56 -3.48
C PRO A 25 -6.79 7.93 -3.84
N SER A 26 -7.53 8.71 -4.62
CA SER A 26 -7.20 10.10 -4.93
C SER A 26 -7.74 11.01 -3.84
N PHE A 27 -6.88 11.59 -3.02
CA PHE A 27 -7.25 12.52 -1.94
C PHE A 27 -7.46 13.94 -2.47
N ASP A 28 -8.41 14.11 -3.36
CA ASP A 28 -8.76 15.38 -4.04
C ASP A 28 -9.89 16.17 -3.36
N LEU A 29 -10.49 15.58 -2.33
CA LEU A 29 -11.50 16.24 -1.51
C LEU A 29 -10.86 16.85 -0.26
N VAL A 30 -11.41 17.97 0.19
CA VAL A 30 -10.98 18.66 1.41
C VAL A 30 -12.19 18.87 2.31
N CYS A 31 -12.05 18.52 3.58
CA CYS A 31 -13.01 18.81 4.63
C CYS A 31 -12.30 19.17 5.94
N THR A 32 -13.06 19.45 6.98
CA THR A 32 -12.54 19.80 8.30
C THR A 32 -13.20 18.92 9.34
N PHE A 33 -12.42 18.33 10.24
CA PHE A 33 -12.95 17.63 11.39
C PHE A 33 -13.58 18.62 12.37
N TYR A 34 -14.80 18.34 12.79
CA TYR A 34 -15.50 19.18 13.74
C TYR A 34 -15.45 18.63 15.15
N LYS A 35 -16.02 17.45 15.38
CA LYS A 35 -15.97 16.76 16.68
C LYS A 35 -16.26 15.27 16.56
N ALA A 36 -15.73 14.49 17.50
CA ALA A 36 -16.16 13.10 17.69
C ALA A 36 -17.45 13.08 18.53
N LEU A 37 -18.44 12.35 18.07
CA LEU A 37 -19.69 12.13 18.81
C LEU A 37 -19.49 11.01 19.84
N ASP A 38 -18.95 9.88 19.37
CA ASP A 38 -18.64 8.69 20.17
C ASP A 38 -17.45 7.94 19.58
N GLU A 39 -17.26 6.66 19.93
CA GLU A 39 -16.19 5.81 19.40
C GLU A 39 -16.38 5.45 17.92
N SER A 40 -17.61 5.47 17.44
CA SER A 40 -18.01 5.03 16.10
C SER A 40 -18.42 6.15 15.16
N ALA A 41 -18.72 7.35 15.68
CA ALA A 41 -19.26 8.45 14.89
C ALA A 41 -18.55 9.79 15.15
N PHE A 42 -18.45 10.60 14.10
CA PHE A 42 -17.87 11.94 14.16
C PHE A 42 -18.46 12.85 13.09
N LEU A 43 -18.29 14.17 13.28
CA LEU A 43 -18.75 15.18 12.35
C LEU A 43 -17.59 15.79 11.57
N ILE A 44 -17.80 15.95 10.27
CA ILE A 44 -16.91 16.70 9.36
C ILE A 44 -17.69 17.77 8.62
N SER A 45 -17.01 18.84 8.18
CA SER A 45 -17.63 19.74 7.21
C SER A 45 -17.92 19.00 5.90
N ILE A 46 -18.87 19.50 5.11
CA ILE A 46 -19.15 18.92 3.79
C ILE A 46 -17.86 18.92 2.96
N PRO A 47 -17.43 17.76 2.44
CA PRO A 47 -16.23 17.71 1.60
C PRO A 47 -16.38 18.54 0.33
N MET A 48 -15.30 19.21 -0.05
CA MET A 48 -15.24 20.10 -1.21
C MET A 48 -14.26 19.56 -2.24
N ARG A 49 -14.64 19.60 -3.51
CA ARG A 49 -13.76 19.31 -4.64
C ARG A 49 -13.67 20.56 -5.53
N GLY A 50 -12.47 21.17 -5.64
CA GLY A 50 -12.29 22.38 -6.45
C GLY A 50 -13.23 23.53 -6.04
N GLY A 51 -13.53 23.69 -4.74
CA GLY A 51 -14.43 24.74 -4.22
C GLY A 51 -15.93 24.42 -4.32
N LYS A 52 -16.32 23.27 -4.87
CA LYS A 52 -17.72 22.82 -4.95
C LYS A 52 -18.01 21.75 -3.90
N PRO A 53 -19.17 21.83 -3.20
CA PRO A 53 -19.56 20.80 -2.24
C PRO A 53 -19.82 19.48 -2.97
N LEU A 54 -19.37 18.40 -2.37
CA LEU A 54 -19.70 17.06 -2.84
C LEU A 54 -21.14 16.75 -2.45
N ALA A 55 -21.96 16.33 -3.43
CA ALA A 55 -23.23 15.72 -3.14
C ALA A 55 -22.92 14.26 -2.70
N LEU A 56 -23.30 13.89 -1.49
CA LEU A 56 -23.15 12.51 -1.02
C LEU A 56 -24.37 11.69 -1.31
N ASP A 57 -24.09 10.51 -1.81
CA ASP A 57 -24.97 9.37 -1.73
C ASP A 57 -24.71 8.69 -0.37
N GLU A 58 -25.75 8.37 0.40
CA GLU A 58 -25.68 7.79 1.76
C GLU A 58 -24.89 6.46 1.82
N ALA A 59 -24.73 5.80 0.69
CA ALA A 59 -23.94 4.57 0.59
C ALA A 59 -22.45 4.80 0.31
N GLN A 60 -22.02 6.06 0.16
CA GLN A 60 -20.68 6.35 -0.30
C GLN A 60 -19.65 6.31 0.83
N ARG A 61 -18.66 5.42 0.68
CA ARG A 61 -17.56 5.29 1.62
C ARG A 61 -16.47 6.31 1.30
N LEU A 62 -16.03 7.03 2.33
CA LEU A 62 -14.91 7.95 2.27
C LEU A 62 -13.72 7.41 3.05
N LEU A 63 -12.55 7.63 2.49
CA LEU A 63 -11.26 7.53 3.17
C LEU A 63 -10.87 8.94 3.61
N LEU A 64 -10.67 9.13 4.91
CA LEU A 64 -10.29 10.41 5.51
C LEU A 64 -8.85 10.33 5.99
N ARG A 65 -8.02 11.22 5.49
CA ARG A 65 -6.61 11.34 5.85
C ARG A 65 -6.40 12.60 6.68
N PHE A 66 -5.67 12.48 7.77
CA PHE A 66 -5.25 13.59 8.63
C PHE A 66 -3.80 13.42 9.07
N GLY A 67 -3.16 14.53 9.38
CA GLY A 67 -1.71 14.59 9.58
C GLY A 67 -0.95 14.66 8.25
N SER A 68 0.36 14.70 8.33
CA SER A 68 1.27 14.80 7.19
C SER A 68 2.52 13.93 7.41
N GLY A 69 3.19 13.59 6.31
CA GLY A 69 4.42 12.78 6.37
C GLY A 69 4.19 11.42 7.04
N THR A 70 5.11 11.04 7.93
CA THR A 70 5.10 9.77 8.67
C THR A 70 3.98 9.66 9.69
N ASP A 71 3.41 10.80 10.14
CA ASP A 71 2.33 10.84 11.13
C ASP A 71 0.94 10.85 10.50
N ALA A 72 0.88 10.79 9.18
CA ALA A 72 -0.39 10.71 8.46
C ALA A 72 -1.15 9.45 8.86
N ARG A 73 -2.44 9.62 9.14
CA ARG A 73 -3.34 8.54 9.52
C ARG A 73 -4.57 8.56 8.63
N ILE A 74 -5.18 7.40 8.47
CA ILE A 74 -6.36 7.22 7.65
C ILE A 74 -7.46 6.50 8.43
N VAL A 75 -8.69 6.91 8.20
CA VAL A 75 -9.88 6.22 8.68
C VAL A 75 -10.90 6.14 7.55
N ALA A 76 -11.61 5.04 7.44
CA ALA A 76 -12.74 4.91 6.52
C ALA A 76 -14.05 5.08 7.27
N GLY A 77 -15.01 5.73 6.63
CA GLY A 77 -16.36 5.90 7.14
C GLY A 77 -17.37 6.12 6.04
N TYR A 78 -18.64 5.84 6.34
CA TYR A 78 -19.79 6.23 5.53
C TYR A 78 -20.38 7.52 6.04
N ALA A 79 -20.88 8.37 5.15
CA ALA A 79 -21.78 9.42 5.54
C ALA A 79 -23.13 8.79 5.90
N ASP A 80 -23.57 9.02 7.14
CA ASP A 80 -24.74 8.42 7.73
C ASP A 80 -25.93 9.41 7.71
N ASP A 81 -25.62 10.71 7.87
CA ASP A 81 -26.62 11.76 7.96
C ASP A 81 -25.99 13.15 7.78
N VAL A 82 -26.84 14.16 7.58
CA VAL A 82 -26.48 15.58 7.61
C VAL A 82 -27.03 16.24 8.85
N VAL A 83 -26.14 16.63 9.75
CA VAL A 83 -26.50 17.29 11.01
C VAL A 83 -26.34 18.80 10.87
N GLN A 84 -27.33 19.57 11.28
CA GLN A 84 -27.26 21.02 11.34
C GLN A 84 -26.95 21.48 12.78
N GLU A 85 -25.88 22.26 12.93
CA GLU A 85 -25.53 22.94 14.18
C GLU A 85 -25.45 24.46 13.93
N GLY A 86 -26.44 25.18 14.42
CA GLY A 86 -26.61 26.60 14.10
C GLY A 86 -26.87 26.80 12.61
N ILE A 87 -26.04 27.65 11.99
CA ILE A 87 -26.11 27.94 10.53
C ILE A 87 -25.28 26.96 9.68
N ARG A 88 -24.52 26.06 10.29
CA ARG A 88 -23.60 25.18 9.60
C ARG A 88 -24.17 23.77 9.47
N ARG A 89 -23.90 23.15 8.34
CA ARG A 89 -24.20 21.73 8.08
C ARG A 89 -22.94 20.92 8.13
N TYR A 90 -23.02 19.75 8.75
CA TYR A 90 -21.95 18.78 8.91
C TYR A 90 -22.42 17.42 8.45
N TRP A 91 -21.49 16.63 7.95
CA TRP A 91 -21.74 15.24 7.71
C TRP A 91 -21.43 14.43 8.95
N LYS A 92 -22.41 13.63 9.36
CA LYS A 92 -22.21 12.61 10.37
C LYS A 92 -21.62 11.40 9.69
N MET A 93 -20.39 11.11 10.02
CA MET A 93 -19.65 9.97 9.52
C MET A 93 -19.76 8.82 10.51
N ARG A 94 -20.11 7.62 10.02
CA ARG A 94 -19.99 6.38 10.77
C ARG A 94 -18.67 5.73 10.42
N ARG A 95 -17.82 5.54 11.41
CA ARG A 95 -16.52 4.91 11.28
C ARG A 95 -16.66 3.42 10.97
N VAL A 96 -15.93 2.93 9.98
CA VAL A 96 -15.95 1.52 9.56
C VAL A 96 -14.62 0.83 9.85
N THR A 97 -13.51 1.58 9.87
CA THR A 97 -12.18 1.03 10.15
C THR A 97 -11.56 1.69 11.36
N GLU A 98 -10.64 0.97 11.99
CA GLU A 98 -9.76 1.58 12.97
C GLU A 98 -8.84 2.61 12.30
N LEU A 99 -8.34 3.52 13.14
CA LEU A 99 -7.35 4.49 12.73
C LEU A 99 -6.05 3.77 12.39
N ARG A 100 -5.59 3.90 11.14
CA ARG A 100 -4.35 3.29 10.67
C ARG A 100 -3.36 4.36 10.26
N GLN A 101 -2.09 4.08 10.45
CA GLN A 101 -1.04 4.91 9.88
C GLN A 101 -1.16 4.89 8.35
N PHE A 102 -1.17 6.07 7.74
CA PHE A 102 -1.17 6.22 6.30
C PHE A 102 0.26 6.42 5.81
N VAL A 103 0.80 5.41 5.19
CA VAL A 103 2.09 5.52 4.51
C VAL A 103 1.81 5.95 3.08
N GLN A 104 2.10 7.23 2.76
CA GLN A 104 2.05 7.70 1.39
C GLN A 104 3.14 6.98 0.61
N ARG A 105 2.73 6.24 -0.42
CA ARG A 105 3.68 5.60 -1.32
C ARG A 105 4.43 6.66 -2.10
N VAL A 106 5.74 6.56 -2.12
CA VAL A 106 6.61 7.44 -2.90
C VAL A 106 6.67 6.95 -4.36
N ASP A 107 6.61 5.63 -4.53
CA ASP A 107 6.77 4.98 -5.82
C ASP A 107 5.46 4.39 -6.35
N GLU A 108 5.21 4.57 -7.62
CA GLU A 108 4.14 3.90 -8.36
C GLU A 108 4.40 2.39 -8.40
N ARG A 109 3.35 1.59 -8.24
CA ARG A 109 3.42 0.13 -8.29
C ARG A 109 2.78 -0.40 -9.55
N TYR A 110 3.45 -1.35 -10.16
CA TYR A 110 3.01 -1.99 -11.40
C TYR A 110 2.66 -3.44 -11.11
N LYS A 111 1.44 -3.85 -11.42
CA LYS A 111 0.99 -5.24 -11.30
C LYS A 111 1.65 -6.06 -12.40
N ILE A 112 2.70 -6.76 -12.07
CA ILE A 112 3.47 -7.56 -13.01
C ILE A 112 3.75 -8.91 -12.35
N ALA A 113 3.30 -9.99 -12.97
CA ALA A 113 3.52 -11.36 -12.51
C ALA A 113 4.83 -11.89 -13.11
N LEU A 114 5.86 -12.06 -12.28
CA LEU A 114 7.16 -12.63 -12.63
C LEU A 114 7.45 -13.80 -11.70
N HIS A 115 7.86 -14.93 -12.24
CA HIS A 115 8.44 -16.01 -11.44
C HIS A 115 9.80 -15.57 -10.93
N VAL A 116 10.00 -15.64 -9.64
CA VAL A 116 11.23 -15.19 -8.97
C VAL A 116 11.78 -16.31 -8.12
N LEU A 117 13.10 -16.31 -7.94
CA LEU A 117 13.76 -17.16 -6.97
C LEU A 117 14.07 -16.32 -5.73
N TYR A 118 13.93 -16.92 -4.54
CA TYR A 118 14.27 -16.25 -3.30
C TYR A 118 14.99 -17.18 -2.33
N LYS A 119 15.84 -16.61 -1.47
CA LYS A 119 16.60 -17.35 -0.45
C LYS A 119 16.91 -16.47 0.76
N GLN A 120 17.26 -17.13 1.86
CA GLN A 120 17.94 -16.51 3.00
C GLN A 120 19.31 -17.18 3.18
N ASP A 121 20.31 -16.44 3.62
CA ASP A 121 21.66 -16.96 3.83
C ASP A 121 21.73 -18.05 4.93
N THR A 122 20.71 -18.10 5.80
CA THR A 122 20.56 -19.08 6.88
C THR A 122 19.91 -20.39 6.43
N TRP A 123 19.46 -20.48 5.17
CA TRP A 123 18.81 -21.68 4.67
C TRP A 123 19.82 -22.82 4.40
N PRO A 124 19.34 -24.08 4.35
CA PRO A 124 20.17 -25.21 4.02
C PRO A 124 20.89 -25.03 2.68
N VAL A 125 22.07 -25.61 2.59
CA VAL A 125 22.85 -25.67 1.34
C VAL A 125 22.64 -27.01 0.64
N ASN A 126 22.74 -27.02 -0.69
CA ASN A 126 22.74 -28.23 -1.50
C ASN A 126 24.11 -28.95 -1.46
N ALA A 127 24.25 -30.04 -2.20
CA ALA A 127 25.50 -30.82 -2.27
C ALA A 127 26.70 -30.01 -2.82
N ASP A 128 26.44 -28.96 -3.60
CA ASP A 128 27.45 -28.09 -4.19
C ASP A 128 27.83 -26.90 -3.26
N GLY A 129 27.25 -26.83 -2.06
CA GLY A 129 27.48 -25.77 -1.09
C GLY A 129 26.69 -24.48 -1.35
N GLU A 130 25.75 -24.50 -2.30
CA GLU A 130 24.89 -23.33 -2.59
C GLU A 130 23.63 -23.33 -1.72
N VAL A 131 23.22 -22.15 -1.26
CA VAL A 131 21.97 -21.99 -0.50
C VAL A 131 20.78 -22.35 -1.40
N ILE A 132 19.91 -23.23 -0.89
CA ILE A 132 18.69 -23.66 -1.58
C ILE A 132 17.81 -22.43 -1.83
N LYS A 133 17.39 -22.26 -3.10
CA LYS A 133 16.43 -21.22 -3.51
C LYS A 133 15.03 -21.82 -3.56
N ASP A 134 14.05 -21.01 -3.24
CA ASP A 134 12.63 -21.34 -3.38
C ASP A 134 11.97 -20.43 -4.43
N GLU A 135 10.80 -20.82 -4.94
CA GLU A 135 10.11 -20.10 -6.01
C GLU A 135 8.98 -19.24 -5.45
N GLY A 136 8.83 -18.05 -6.03
CA GLY A 136 7.76 -17.11 -5.75
C GLY A 136 7.19 -16.46 -7.01
N LEU A 137 6.14 -15.67 -6.83
CA LEU A 137 5.49 -14.91 -7.90
C LEU A 137 5.29 -13.46 -7.46
N THR A 138 5.71 -12.49 -8.28
CA THR A 138 5.43 -11.08 -7.96
C THR A 138 3.93 -10.77 -8.10
N LEU A 139 3.40 -10.01 -7.16
CA LEU A 139 2.08 -9.37 -7.25
C LEU A 139 2.20 -7.98 -7.88
N ASP A 140 3.14 -7.20 -7.36
CA ASP A 140 3.48 -5.88 -7.89
C ASP A 140 4.97 -5.55 -7.66
N ILE A 141 5.50 -4.65 -8.47
CA ILE A 141 6.86 -4.10 -8.36
C ILE A 141 6.82 -2.57 -8.41
N SER A 142 7.74 -1.92 -7.72
CA SER A 142 7.94 -0.47 -7.74
C SER A 142 9.43 -0.14 -7.73
N ASN A 143 9.81 1.14 -7.85
CA ASN A 143 11.23 1.53 -7.80
C ASN A 143 11.93 1.26 -6.46
N GLY A 144 11.18 1.01 -5.40
CA GLY A 144 11.74 0.78 -4.05
C GLY A 144 11.41 -0.59 -3.45
N GLY A 145 10.63 -1.43 -4.14
CA GLY A 145 10.22 -2.70 -3.54
C GLY A 145 9.39 -3.61 -4.42
N VAL A 146 9.08 -4.77 -3.87
CA VAL A 146 8.36 -5.85 -4.54
C VAL A 146 7.35 -6.46 -3.57
N ALA A 147 6.15 -6.77 -4.04
CA ALA A 147 5.22 -7.64 -3.32
C ALA A 147 5.23 -9.04 -3.96
N LEU A 148 5.38 -10.07 -3.14
CA LEU A 148 5.61 -11.46 -3.57
C LEU A 148 4.62 -12.43 -2.92
N TYR A 149 4.12 -13.36 -3.72
CA TYR A 149 3.55 -14.61 -3.24
C TYR A 149 4.68 -15.62 -2.98
N LEU A 150 4.69 -16.22 -1.79
CA LEU A 150 5.73 -17.12 -1.31
C LEU A 150 5.12 -18.37 -0.66
N ASN A 151 5.89 -19.45 -0.60
CA ASN A 151 5.50 -20.66 0.11
C ASN A 151 5.98 -20.71 1.56
N ARG A 152 7.00 -19.92 1.89
CA ARG A 152 7.55 -19.83 3.24
C ARG A 152 7.04 -18.58 3.95
N ARG A 153 6.94 -18.69 5.26
CA ARG A 153 6.65 -17.59 6.15
C ARG A 153 7.94 -16.86 6.50
N PHE A 154 7.85 -15.54 6.60
CA PHE A 154 8.92 -14.67 7.04
C PHE A 154 8.41 -13.77 8.17
N GLU A 155 9.28 -13.38 9.07
CA GLU A 155 8.97 -12.35 10.04
C GLU A 155 9.26 -10.96 9.47
N VAL A 156 8.49 -9.96 9.93
CA VAL A 156 8.74 -8.56 9.56
C VAL A 156 10.11 -8.13 10.07
N GLY A 157 10.93 -7.57 9.18
CA GLY A 157 12.31 -7.21 9.44
C GLY A 157 13.35 -8.23 8.96
N GLU A 158 12.95 -9.45 8.64
CA GLU A 158 13.87 -10.43 8.06
C GLU A 158 14.37 -10.01 6.68
N VAL A 159 15.58 -10.47 6.37
CA VAL A 159 16.25 -10.21 5.09
C VAL A 159 16.04 -11.41 4.17
N CYS A 160 15.68 -11.11 2.93
CA CYS A 160 15.51 -12.08 1.86
C CYS A 160 16.29 -11.61 0.64
N LYS A 161 16.97 -12.51 -0.06
CA LYS A 161 17.63 -12.25 -1.34
C LYS A 161 16.73 -12.73 -2.47
N LEU A 162 16.55 -11.88 -3.49
CA LEU A 162 15.71 -12.14 -4.65
C LEU A 162 16.53 -12.23 -5.90
N THR A 163 16.17 -13.15 -6.77
CA THR A 163 16.61 -13.19 -8.16
C THR A 163 15.40 -12.94 -9.05
N LEU A 164 15.43 -11.82 -9.78
CA LEU A 164 14.39 -11.46 -10.75
C LEU A 164 14.80 -11.96 -12.14
N PRO A 165 13.88 -12.61 -12.87
CA PRO A 165 14.18 -13.19 -14.18
C PRO A 165 14.47 -12.11 -15.22
N ARG A 166 15.12 -12.49 -16.30
CA ARG A 166 15.34 -11.62 -17.45
C ARG A 166 14.00 -11.12 -18.02
N VAL A 167 13.87 -9.81 -18.23
CA VAL A 167 12.71 -9.18 -18.84
C VAL A 167 13.05 -8.66 -20.24
N GLY A 168 12.41 -9.24 -21.26
CA GLY A 168 12.56 -8.81 -22.66
C GLY A 168 13.80 -9.35 -23.37
N ALA A 169 13.92 -9.03 -24.67
CA ALA A 169 15.03 -9.42 -25.54
C ALA A 169 16.18 -8.39 -25.55
N SER A 170 16.04 -7.29 -24.80
CA SER A 170 17.06 -6.25 -24.74
C SER A 170 18.33 -6.75 -24.05
N PRO A 171 19.52 -6.38 -24.53
CA PRO A 171 20.78 -6.64 -23.83
C PRO A 171 20.79 -6.11 -22.40
N ASP A 172 20.03 -5.03 -22.14
CA ASP A 172 19.88 -4.43 -20.81
C ASP A 172 18.84 -5.15 -19.92
N GLY A 173 18.10 -6.11 -20.46
CA GLY A 173 17.12 -6.92 -19.73
C GLY A 173 17.76 -8.06 -18.95
N ARG A 174 18.86 -7.80 -18.22
CA ARG A 174 19.58 -8.80 -17.44
C ARG A 174 18.70 -9.37 -16.33
N GLU A 175 18.98 -10.61 -15.96
CA GLU A 175 18.59 -11.16 -14.68
C GLU A 175 19.22 -10.31 -13.58
N LEU A 176 18.45 -10.02 -12.52
CA LEU A 176 18.95 -9.32 -11.35
C LEU A 176 19.06 -10.32 -10.21
N GLU A 177 20.28 -10.69 -9.89
CA GLU A 177 20.58 -11.69 -8.88
C GLU A 177 20.82 -11.04 -7.51
N ASP A 178 20.45 -11.80 -6.47
CA ASP A 178 20.75 -11.51 -5.06
C ASP A 178 20.37 -10.09 -4.58
N LEU A 179 19.30 -9.53 -5.14
CA LEU A 179 18.73 -8.28 -4.65
C LEU A 179 18.32 -8.42 -3.19
N VAL A 180 18.88 -7.61 -2.33
CA VAL A 180 18.58 -7.65 -0.89
C VAL A 180 17.25 -6.94 -0.60
N GLY A 181 16.31 -7.66 -0.03
CA GLY A 181 15.02 -7.14 0.41
C GLY A 181 14.80 -7.35 1.90
N VAL A 182 14.14 -6.40 2.55
CA VAL A 182 13.69 -6.50 3.94
C VAL A 182 12.17 -6.67 3.95
N ILE A 183 11.67 -7.66 4.65
CA ILE A 183 10.23 -7.90 4.80
C ILE A 183 9.61 -6.76 5.60
N CYS A 184 8.70 -6.00 4.98
CA CYS A 184 8.01 -4.88 5.62
C CYS A 184 6.65 -5.27 6.18
N TRP A 185 6.00 -6.25 5.56
CA TRP A 185 4.73 -6.80 6.00
C TRP A 185 4.54 -8.20 5.42
N GLU A 186 3.75 -9.01 6.12
CA GLU A 186 3.31 -10.31 5.63
C GLU A 186 1.81 -10.52 5.91
N ARG A 187 1.21 -11.39 5.15
CA ARG A 187 -0.15 -11.90 5.38
C ARG A 187 -0.34 -13.23 4.66
N GLU A 188 -1.36 -13.97 5.05
CA GLU A 188 -1.77 -15.16 4.30
C GLU A 188 -2.19 -14.79 2.88
N ALA A 189 -1.84 -15.64 1.92
CA ALA A 189 -2.28 -15.50 0.56
C ALA A 189 -3.81 -15.73 0.46
N PRO A 190 -4.50 -15.13 -0.53
CA PRO A 190 -5.92 -15.35 -0.73
C PRO A 190 -6.26 -16.85 -0.88
N LYS A 191 -7.44 -17.25 -0.41
CA LYS A 191 -7.93 -18.64 -0.58
C LYS A 191 -7.92 -19.01 -2.07
N GLY A 192 -7.38 -20.19 -2.38
CA GLY A 192 -7.23 -20.67 -3.76
C GLY A 192 -5.90 -20.27 -4.42
N SER A 193 -5.06 -19.50 -3.77
CA SER A 193 -3.68 -19.26 -4.22
C SER A 193 -2.85 -20.54 -4.11
N PRO A 194 -1.97 -20.84 -5.08
CA PRO A 194 -0.98 -21.91 -4.95
C PRO A 194 0.11 -21.60 -3.91
N PHE A 195 0.22 -20.36 -3.50
CA PHE A 195 1.17 -19.89 -2.49
C PHE A 195 0.48 -19.70 -1.14
N ARG A 196 1.27 -19.81 -0.05
CA ARG A 196 0.77 -19.70 1.33
C ARG A 196 0.74 -18.26 1.84
N MET A 197 1.75 -17.47 1.46
CA MET A 197 2.01 -16.15 2.02
C MET A 197 2.05 -15.10 0.93
N LEU A 198 1.74 -13.87 1.29
CA LEU A 198 1.95 -12.67 0.50
C LEU A 198 2.75 -11.69 1.36
N CYS A 199 3.91 -11.29 0.88
CA CYS A 199 4.85 -10.42 1.60
C CYS A 199 5.19 -9.19 0.78
N GLY A 200 5.40 -8.06 1.45
CA GLY A 200 5.98 -6.86 0.84
C GLY A 200 7.42 -6.66 1.29
N LEU A 201 8.31 -6.49 0.32
CA LEU A 201 9.73 -6.28 0.53
C LEU A 201 10.13 -4.86 0.13
N GLN A 202 10.90 -4.21 0.98
CA GLN A 202 11.66 -3.01 0.62
C GLN A 202 13.05 -3.43 0.16
N LEU A 203 13.44 -3.05 -1.05
CA LEU A 203 14.77 -3.35 -1.57
C LEU A 203 15.80 -2.40 -0.98
N ARG A 204 16.98 -2.96 -0.68
CA ARG A 204 18.16 -2.23 -0.24
C ARG A 204 19.24 -2.39 -1.29
N PHE A 205 19.78 -1.30 -1.76
CA PHE A 205 20.81 -1.27 -2.79
C PHE A 205 22.14 -0.90 -2.16
N ALA A 206 23.16 -1.69 -2.40
CA ALA A 206 24.51 -1.44 -1.91
C ALA A 206 25.18 -0.25 -2.63
N ALA A 207 24.79 0.00 -3.90
CA ALA A 207 25.32 1.06 -4.72
C ALA A 207 24.22 1.75 -5.55
N THR A 208 24.45 3.01 -5.95
CA THR A 208 23.56 3.76 -6.84
C THR A 208 23.36 3.05 -8.18
N SER A 209 24.42 2.45 -8.74
CA SER A 209 24.36 1.68 -9.98
C SER A 209 23.42 0.47 -9.91
N GLU A 210 23.37 -0.20 -8.77
CA GLU A 210 22.43 -1.32 -8.53
C GLU A 210 20.98 -0.82 -8.52
N LYS A 211 20.72 0.29 -7.82
CA LYS A 211 19.40 0.94 -7.83
C LYS A 211 18.99 1.36 -9.24
N GLU A 212 19.88 1.97 -10.00
CA GLU A 212 19.60 2.37 -11.38
C GLU A 212 19.32 1.17 -12.29
N ALA A 213 20.07 0.07 -12.13
CA ALA A 213 19.81 -1.16 -12.85
C ALA A 213 18.43 -1.73 -12.55
N TYR A 214 18.03 -1.73 -11.26
CA TYR A 214 16.71 -2.15 -10.83
C TYR A 214 15.60 -1.24 -11.38
N VAL A 215 15.77 0.08 -11.32
CA VAL A 215 14.77 1.04 -11.88
C VAL A 215 14.59 0.82 -13.39
N ARG A 216 15.68 0.63 -14.14
CA ARG A 216 15.60 0.28 -15.58
C ARG A 216 14.86 -1.04 -15.80
N TYR A 217 15.12 -2.04 -14.95
CA TYR A 217 14.40 -3.30 -14.97
C TYR A 217 12.90 -3.11 -14.80
N VAL A 218 12.46 -2.34 -13.79
CA VAL A 218 11.04 -2.04 -13.55
C VAL A 218 10.40 -1.36 -14.76
N GLN A 219 11.08 -0.39 -15.37
CA GLN A 219 10.60 0.30 -16.57
C GLN A 219 10.43 -0.65 -17.77
N ASN A 220 11.36 -1.58 -17.95
CA ASN A 220 11.30 -2.58 -19.02
C ASN A 220 10.16 -3.59 -18.77
N ALA A 221 10.00 -4.04 -17.54
CA ALA A 221 8.91 -4.94 -17.15
C ALA A 221 7.53 -4.29 -17.36
N ARG A 222 7.39 -3.00 -17.01
CA ARG A 222 6.16 -2.21 -17.26
C ARG A 222 5.80 -2.14 -18.75
N LYS A 223 6.77 -1.82 -19.61
CA LYS A 223 6.53 -1.72 -21.06
C LYS A 223 5.99 -3.02 -21.65
N ARG A 224 6.43 -4.16 -21.13
CA ARG A 224 6.01 -5.48 -21.60
C ARG A 224 4.62 -5.89 -21.10
N SER A 225 4.22 -5.48 -19.90
CA SER A 225 2.89 -5.79 -19.37
C SER A 225 1.78 -4.91 -19.95
N ALA A 226 2.13 -3.89 -20.71
CA ALA A 226 1.18 -3.00 -21.41
C ALA A 226 0.90 -3.41 -22.86
N LEU A 227 1.55 -4.46 -23.36
CA LEU A 227 1.33 -5.10 -24.67
C LEU A 227 0.49 -6.38 -24.53
#